data_55bf21a5aaa19fd4bb39deb26bab79bf
#
_entry.id   55bf21a5aaa19fd4bb39deb26bab79bf
#
_cell.length_a   1.000
_cell.length_b   1.000
_cell.length_c   1.000
_cell.angle_alpha   90.00
_cell.angle_beta   90.00
_cell.angle_gamma   90.00
#
_symmetry.space_group_name_H-M   'P 1'
#
loop_
_entity.id
_entity.type
_entity.pdbx_description
1 polymer ?
#
loop_
_entity_poly.entity_id
_entity_poly.type
_entity_poly.pdbx_seq_one_letter_code
_entity_poly.pdbx_strand_id
1 'polypeptide(L)'
;MTRLSLFVGWLSLWLLTMGSGIEIYQVALAERPHIPAIKVNSPPKIDGDFNDEAWQTAAKVTGFWRTDRDQLAEEQTEVLICYDDTAIYVAFICHDSQPNLIRAQQRKRGGAFQSDDFITINIDPLNQPLVGGGNFYAFSVNPLGTQNEWVPGGAAEKIEWRGDWQARAKITEKGWQVEMAIPLRIFRLPRKPSAFALWFSRSVPPPRLEDSTFPYRRG
;
A
#
# COMPACT_ATOMS: atom_id res chain seq x y z
N MET A 1 -51.79 0.20 10.59
CA MET A 1 -50.42 -0.27 10.38
C MET A 1 -49.93 0.31 9.05
N THR A 2 -49.37 1.50 9.11
CA THR A 2 -49.02 2.29 7.91
C THR A 2 -47.49 2.32 7.79
N ARG A 3 -46.93 1.72 6.74
CA ARG A 3 -45.50 1.77 6.42
C ARG A 3 -45.22 3.12 5.75
N LEU A 4 -44.37 3.91 6.39
CA LEU A 4 -43.85 5.16 5.84
C LEU A 4 -42.55 4.85 5.08
N SER A 5 -42.60 4.96 3.75
CA SER A 5 -41.42 4.89 2.88
C SER A 5 -40.87 6.28 2.69
N LEU A 6 -39.68 6.56 3.18
CA LEU A 6 -38.99 7.82 2.93
C LEU A 6 -38.24 7.70 1.59
N PHE A 7 -38.78 8.35 0.57
CA PHE A 7 -38.08 8.65 -0.68
C PHE A 7 -37.12 9.82 -0.42
N VAL A 8 -35.83 9.61 -0.51
CA VAL A 8 -34.87 10.71 -0.57
C VAL A 8 -34.75 11.12 -2.04
N GLY A 9 -35.38 12.24 -2.37
CA GLY A 9 -35.38 12.80 -3.70
C GLY A 9 -34.04 13.45 -4.03
N TRP A 10 -33.57 13.19 -5.24
CA TRP A 10 -32.49 13.89 -5.90
C TRP A 10 -32.92 15.34 -6.18
N LEU A 11 -32.34 16.31 -5.50
CA LEU A 11 -32.43 17.71 -5.88
C LEU A 11 -31.26 18.06 -6.76
N SER A 12 -31.46 17.98 -8.07
CA SER A 12 -30.61 18.64 -9.06
C SER A 12 -30.94 20.12 -9.09
N LEU A 13 -30.17 20.94 -8.43
CA LEU A 13 -30.28 22.38 -8.47
C LEU A 13 -29.53 22.91 -9.68
N TRP A 14 -30.27 23.21 -10.77
CA TRP A 14 -29.75 23.99 -11.91
C TRP A 14 -29.81 25.46 -11.54
N LEU A 15 -28.69 26.05 -11.20
CA LEU A 15 -28.53 27.51 -11.14
C LEU A 15 -27.83 27.96 -12.43
N LEU A 16 -28.63 28.48 -13.36
CA LEU A 16 -28.12 29.29 -14.46
C LEU A 16 -27.82 30.68 -13.90
N THR A 17 -26.55 31.02 -13.74
CA THR A 17 -26.10 32.41 -13.57
C THR A 17 -25.26 32.79 -14.76
N MET A 18 -25.77 33.69 -15.58
CA MET A 18 -25.01 34.42 -16.58
C MET A 18 -24.05 35.36 -15.86
N GLY A 19 -22.77 35.30 -16.22
CA GLY A 19 -21.82 36.34 -15.91
C GLY A 19 -20.60 35.91 -15.12
N SER A 20 -19.43 36.01 -15.78
CA SER A 20 -18.05 35.82 -15.29
C SER A 20 -17.69 34.40 -14.81
N GLY A 21 -16.96 33.71 -15.70
CA GLY A 21 -16.54 32.32 -15.54
C GLY A 21 -15.67 32.05 -14.32
N ILE A 22 -16.28 31.45 -13.32
CA ILE A 22 -15.59 30.59 -12.37
C ILE A 22 -16.21 29.22 -12.56
N GLU A 23 -15.60 28.40 -13.40
CA GLU A 23 -15.93 26.98 -13.45
C GLU A 23 -15.43 26.35 -12.14
N ILE A 24 -16.36 26.07 -11.24
CA ILE A 24 -16.06 25.27 -10.05
C ILE A 24 -16.02 23.82 -10.53
N TYR A 25 -14.83 23.34 -10.82
CA TYR A 25 -14.60 21.92 -11.00
C TYR A 25 -14.84 21.21 -9.66
N GLN A 26 -16.00 20.60 -9.50
CA GLN A 26 -16.19 19.59 -8.47
C GLN A 26 -15.33 18.38 -8.88
N VAL A 27 -14.13 18.31 -8.36
CA VAL A 27 -13.35 17.07 -8.39
C VAL A 27 -14.13 16.10 -7.51
N ALA A 28 -14.84 15.16 -8.13
CA ALA A 28 -15.40 14.03 -7.42
C ALA A 28 -14.21 13.32 -6.76
N LEU A 29 -14.08 13.46 -5.45
CA LEU A 29 -13.14 12.67 -4.66
C LEU A 29 -13.56 11.22 -4.84
N ALA A 30 -12.85 10.47 -5.67
CA ALA A 30 -13.05 9.04 -5.78
C ALA A 30 -12.94 8.48 -4.37
N GLU A 31 -13.98 7.77 -3.92
CA GLU A 31 -13.97 7.14 -2.60
C GLU A 31 -12.75 6.24 -2.50
N ARG A 32 -11.95 6.46 -1.47
CA ARG A 32 -10.77 5.61 -1.22
C ARG A 32 -11.30 4.22 -0.88
N PRO A 33 -10.77 3.14 -1.50
CA PRO A 33 -11.18 1.80 -1.15
C PRO A 33 -10.92 1.55 0.34
N HIS A 34 -11.91 1.00 1.02
CA HIS A 34 -11.83 0.67 2.43
C HIS A 34 -11.40 -0.80 2.58
N ILE A 35 -10.27 -1.02 3.24
CA ILE A 35 -9.77 -2.35 3.57
C ILE A 35 -10.13 -2.61 5.03
N PRO A 36 -10.91 -3.68 5.34
CA PRO A 36 -11.24 -4.00 6.71
C PRO A 36 -9.99 -4.40 7.48
N ALA A 37 -9.80 -3.84 8.68
CA ALA A 37 -8.71 -4.24 9.55
C ALA A 37 -9.05 -5.59 10.21
N ILE A 38 -8.32 -6.64 9.89
CA ILE A 38 -8.52 -7.99 10.44
C ILE A 38 -7.54 -8.21 11.59
N LYS A 39 -8.07 -8.33 12.80
CA LYS A 39 -7.28 -8.65 14.00
C LYS A 39 -7.08 -10.15 14.10
N VAL A 40 -5.83 -10.58 14.30
CA VAL A 40 -5.46 -11.97 14.49
C VAL A 40 -5.05 -12.21 15.94
N ASN A 41 -5.34 -13.43 16.45
CA ASN A 41 -4.95 -13.82 17.80
C ASN A 41 -3.55 -14.42 17.84
N SER A 42 -3.14 -15.05 16.74
CA SER A 42 -1.81 -15.62 16.57
C SER A 42 -1.12 -14.92 15.43
N PRO A 43 -0.03 -14.19 15.68
CA PRO A 43 0.71 -13.50 14.62
C PRO A 43 1.33 -14.50 13.65
N PRO A 44 1.44 -14.16 12.35
CA PRO A 44 2.16 -14.98 11.41
C PRO A 44 3.65 -14.99 11.73
N LYS A 45 4.31 -16.08 11.39
CA LYS A 45 5.76 -16.19 11.45
C LYS A 45 6.35 -15.60 10.19
N ILE A 46 7.32 -14.73 10.34
CA ILE A 46 7.97 -14.05 9.20
C ILE A 46 9.12 -14.92 8.71
N ASP A 47 8.82 -15.95 7.93
CA ASP A 47 9.81 -16.91 7.40
C ASP A 47 9.82 -17.01 5.86
N GLY A 48 8.89 -16.36 5.19
CA GLY A 48 8.76 -16.32 3.73
C GLY A 48 7.78 -17.35 3.17
N ASP A 49 7.05 -18.08 4.02
CA ASP A 49 6.05 -19.07 3.64
C ASP A 49 4.66 -18.69 4.21
N PHE A 50 3.60 -18.73 3.39
CA PHE A 50 2.25 -18.29 3.77
C PHE A 50 1.39 -19.42 4.35
N ASN A 51 1.99 -20.27 5.20
CA ASN A 51 1.32 -21.42 5.78
C ASN A 51 0.54 -21.10 7.06
N ASP A 52 0.72 -19.89 7.62
CA ASP A 52 0.07 -19.50 8.86
C ASP A 52 -1.42 -19.21 8.66
N GLU A 53 -2.22 -19.57 9.66
CA GLU A 53 -3.67 -19.30 9.66
C GLU A 53 -4.00 -17.80 9.52
N ALA A 54 -3.14 -16.95 10.05
CA ALA A 54 -3.29 -15.50 9.95
C ALA A 54 -3.45 -15.01 8.50
N TRP A 55 -2.71 -15.59 7.56
CA TRP A 55 -2.79 -15.23 6.15
C TRP A 55 -4.07 -15.73 5.46
N GLN A 56 -4.66 -16.81 5.95
CA GLN A 56 -5.92 -17.34 5.39
C GLN A 56 -7.11 -16.44 5.72
N THR A 57 -7.05 -15.71 6.84
CA THR A 57 -8.12 -14.81 7.29
C THR A 57 -7.84 -13.35 6.99
N ALA A 58 -6.63 -13.01 6.57
CA ALA A 58 -6.19 -11.65 6.29
C ALA A 58 -7.06 -10.95 5.23
N ALA A 59 -7.20 -9.63 5.33
CA ALA A 59 -7.80 -8.83 4.28
C ALA A 59 -6.93 -8.91 3.01
N LYS A 60 -7.58 -9.10 1.85
CA LYS A 60 -6.90 -9.25 0.57
C LYS A 60 -7.14 -8.05 -0.33
N VAL A 61 -6.07 -7.56 -0.95
CA VAL A 61 -6.07 -6.49 -1.94
C VAL A 61 -5.48 -7.02 -3.23
N THR A 62 -6.10 -6.67 -4.36
CA THR A 62 -5.68 -7.02 -5.72
C THR A 62 -6.02 -5.88 -6.67
N GLY A 63 -5.63 -6.01 -7.94
CA GLY A 63 -5.99 -5.03 -8.96
C GLY A 63 -5.02 -3.84 -8.96
N PHE A 64 -3.74 -4.13 -9.07
CA PHE A 64 -2.72 -3.12 -9.25
C PHE A 64 -2.80 -2.52 -10.65
N TRP A 65 -2.67 -1.20 -10.72
CA TRP A 65 -2.67 -0.42 -11.95
C TRP A 65 -1.28 0.11 -12.25
N ARG A 66 -0.95 0.17 -13.50
CA ARG A 66 0.30 0.80 -13.96
C ARG A 66 0.30 2.28 -13.61
N THR A 67 1.49 2.79 -13.28
CA THR A 67 1.65 4.22 -12.96
C THR A 67 1.85 5.09 -14.21
N ASP A 68 2.29 4.48 -15.32
CA ASP A 68 2.61 5.16 -16.58
C ASP A 68 1.44 5.21 -17.58
N ARG A 69 0.38 4.44 -17.35
CA ARG A 69 -0.78 4.33 -18.26
C ARG A 69 -2.03 3.85 -17.53
N ASP A 70 -3.19 4.21 -18.05
CA ASP A 70 -4.50 3.88 -17.45
C ASP A 70 -4.91 2.42 -17.81
N GLN A 71 -4.20 1.46 -17.23
CA GLN A 71 -4.51 0.02 -17.36
C GLN A 71 -4.02 -0.78 -16.15
N LEU A 72 -4.60 -1.95 -15.96
CA LEU A 72 -4.10 -2.92 -14.98
C LEU A 72 -2.66 -3.31 -15.31
N ALA A 73 -1.87 -3.56 -14.28
CA ALA A 73 -0.54 -4.13 -14.45
C ALA A 73 -0.64 -5.52 -15.08
N GLU A 74 0.30 -5.87 -15.93
CA GLU A 74 0.40 -7.21 -16.52
C GLU A 74 0.86 -8.21 -15.46
N GLU A 75 1.85 -7.81 -14.67
CA GLU A 75 2.37 -8.58 -13.55
C GLU A 75 1.63 -8.19 -12.26
N GLN A 76 0.51 -8.88 -11.98
CA GLN A 76 -0.35 -8.55 -10.86
C GLN A 76 0.31 -8.83 -9.50
N THR A 77 -0.13 -8.08 -8.52
CA THR A 77 0.29 -8.24 -7.12
C THR A 77 -0.92 -8.43 -6.23
N GLU A 78 -0.84 -9.36 -5.29
CA GLU A 78 -1.79 -9.53 -4.23
C GLU A 78 -1.16 -9.08 -2.91
N VAL A 79 -1.93 -8.41 -2.07
CA VAL A 79 -1.49 -8.01 -0.73
C VAL A 79 -2.44 -8.60 0.29
N LEU A 80 -1.89 -9.24 1.31
CA LEU A 80 -2.61 -9.72 2.49
C LEU A 80 -2.25 -8.85 3.68
N ILE A 81 -3.27 -8.46 4.48
CA ILE A 81 -3.06 -7.57 5.62
C ILE A 81 -3.84 -8.06 6.83
N CYS A 82 -3.18 -8.17 7.95
CA CYS A 82 -3.78 -8.36 9.27
C CYS A 82 -2.98 -7.62 10.33
N TYR A 83 -3.46 -7.60 11.56
CA TYR A 83 -2.77 -6.95 12.66
C TYR A 83 -3.06 -7.64 13.99
N ASP A 84 -2.21 -7.38 14.99
CA ASP A 84 -2.50 -7.65 16.39
C ASP A 84 -2.28 -6.38 17.24
N ASP A 85 -2.20 -6.52 18.55
CA ASP A 85 -1.99 -5.39 19.46
C ASP A 85 -0.56 -4.79 19.38
N THR A 86 0.36 -5.45 18.65
CA THR A 86 1.78 -5.09 18.62
C THR A 86 2.27 -4.67 17.23
N ALA A 87 1.71 -5.21 16.16
CA ALA A 87 2.21 -5.02 14.80
C ALA A 87 1.12 -5.07 13.72
N ILE A 88 1.43 -4.49 12.58
CA ILE A 88 0.76 -4.74 11.30
C ILE A 88 1.58 -5.78 10.56
N TYR A 89 0.89 -6.80 10.04
CA TYR A 89 1.47 -7.85 9.21
C TYR A 89 1.00 -7.67 7.78
N VAL A 90 1.95 -7.68 6.86
CA VAL A 90 1.68 -7.48 5.44
C VAL A 90 2.43 -8.52 4.64
N ALA A 91 1.73 -9.18 3.73
CA ALA A 91 2.34 -10.08 2.78
C ALA A 91 2.05 -9.61 1.35
N PHE A 92 3.04 -9.74 0.48
CA PHE A 92 2.90 -9.49 -0.95
C PHE A 92 3.16 -10.79 -1.71
N ILE A 93 2.30 -11.08 -2.67
CA ILE A 93 2.47 -12.14 -3.66
C ILE A 93 2.61 -11.44 -5.01
N CYS A 94 3.83 -11.38 -5.50
CA CYS A 94 4.18 -10.72 -6.75
C CYS A 94 4.22 -11.76 -7.86
N HIS A 95 3.12 -11.90 -8.60
CA HIS A 95 3.10 -12.76 -9.78
C HIS A 95 4.07 -12.24 -10.83
N ASP A 96 4.71 -13.14 -11.55
CA ASP A 96 5.68 -12.80 -12.58
C ASP A 96 5.67 -13.88 -13.66
N SER A 97 5.41 -13.50 -14.88
CA SER A 97 5.37 -14.41 -16.03
C SER A 97 6.78 -14.88 -16.45
N GLN A 98 7.82 -14.16 -15.98
CA GLN A 98 9.22 -14.45 -16.30
C GLN A 98 10.09 -14.45 -15.02
N PRO A 99 9.89 -15.40 -14.08
CA PRO A 99 10.55 -15.39 -12.77
C PRO A 99 12.07 -15.46 -12.85
N ASN A 100 12.61 -16.01 -13.94
CA ASN A 100 14.04 -16.06 -14.21
C ASN A 100 14.65 -14.68 -14.52
N LEU A 101 13.84 -13.67 -14.80
CA LEU A 101 14.29 -12.30 -15.04
C LEU A 101 14.14 -11.39 -13.82
N ILE A 102 13.66 -11.91 -12.69
CA ILE A 102 13.60 -11.17 -11.43
C ILE A 102 15.00 -10.71 -11.03
N ARG A 103 15.14 -9.43 -10.74
CA ARG A 103 16.40 -8.81 -10.35
C ARG A 103 16.42 -8.50 -8.87
N ALA A 104 17.48 -8.91 -8.19
CA ALA A 104 17.69 -8.64 -6.79
C ALA A 104 19.21 -8.65 -6.50
N GLN A 105 19.81 -7.47 -6.47
CA GLN A 105 21.25 -7.30 -6.32
C GLN A 105 21.62 -6.59 -5.03
N GLN A 106 20.77 -5.64 -4.59
CA GLN A 106 21.03 -4.85 -3.39
C GLN A 106 20.90 -5.72 -2.13
N ARG A 107 22.00 -5.83 -1.37
CA ARG A 107 22.08 -6.62 -0.13
C ARG A 107 22.21 -5.77 1.13
N LYS A 108 22.59 -4.49 0.95
CA LYS A 108 22.77 -3.59 2.08
C LYS A 108 21.46 -2.92 2.43
N ARG A 109 20.99 -3.10 3.67
CA ARG A 109 19.81 -2.40 4.19
C ARG A 109 19.95 -0.88 4.05
N GLY A 110 18.89 -0.23 3.58
CA GLY A 110 18.87 1.20 3.30
C GLY A 110 19.57 1.58 1.98
N GLY A 111 20.02 0.62 1.18
CA GLY A 111 20.54 0.87 -0.17
C GLY A 111 19.39 1.06 -1.15
N ALA A 112 19.61 1.88 -2.19
CA ALA A 112 18.60 2.12 -3.22
C ALA A 112 18.36 0.88 -4.09
N PHE A 113 17.11 0.62 -4.47
CA PHE A 113 16.70 -0.51 -5.32
C PHE A 113 16.60 -0.16 -6.81
N GLN A 114 17.45 0.75 -7.30
CA GLN A 114 17.38 1.31 -8.67
C GLN A 114 17.33 0.26 -9.80
N SER A 115 17.85 -0.93 -9.57
CA SER A 115 17.93 -1.99 -10.58
C SER A 115 17.31 -3.31 -10.11
N ASP A 116 16.64 -3.30 -8.99
CA ASP A 116 16.00 -4.47 -8.39
C ASP A 116 14.49 -4.42 -8.60
N ASP A 117 13.85 -5.59 -8.68
CA ASP A 117 12.44 -5.70 -8.35
C ASP A 117 12.26 -5.34 -6.87
N PHE A 118 11.19 -4.62 -6.53
CA PHE A 118 10.85 -4.35 -5.12
C PHE A 118 9.40 -3.98 -4.95
N ILE A 119 8.92 -4.16 -3.73
CA ILE A 119 7.62 -3.67 -3.29
C ILE A 119 7.80 -2.56 -2.26
N THR A 120 6.78 -1.73 -2.12
CA THR A 120 6.68 -0.75 -1.03
C THR A 120 5.27 -0.72 -0.46
N ILE A 121 5.19 -0.72 0.86
CA ILE A 121 3.99 -0.27 1.56
C ILE A 121 4.26 1.11 2.16
N ASN A 122 3.33 2.02 1.89
CA ASN A 122 3.30 3.34 2.50
C ASN A 122 2.14 3.40 3.50
N ILE A 123 2.42 3.89 4.70
CA ILE A 123 1.49 3.94 5.82
C ILE A 123 1.43 5.35 6.36
N ASP A 124 0.25 5.98 6.31
CA ASP A 124 -0.03 7.20 7.07
C ASP A 124 -0.94 6.86 8.26
N PRO A 125 -0.38 6.83 9.46
CA PRO A 125 -1.13 6.47 10.68
C PRO A 125 -2.12 7.54 11.12
N LEU A 126 -2.06 8.73 10.55
CA LEU A 126 -2.95 9.85 10.85
C LEU A 126 -4.11 9.96 9.85
N ASN A 127 -4.07 9.17 8.77
CA ASN A 127 -5.07 9.18 7.68
C ASN A 127 -5.34 10.60 7.15
N GLN A 128 -4.30 11.40 7.03
CA GLN A 128 -4.41 12.78 6.57
C GLN A 128 -4.56 12.84 5.04
N PRO A 129 -5.23 13.86 4.51
CA PRO A 129 -5.19 14.12 3.08
C PRO A 129 -3.75 14.34 2.62
N LEU A 130 -3.35 13.75 1.49
CA LEU A 130 -2.02 13.95 0.91
C LEU A 130 -1.91 15.38 0.33
N VAL A 131 -1.78 16.38 1.20
CA VAL A 131 -1.49 17.75 0.81
C VAL A 131 -0.02 17.99 1.11
N GLY A 132 0.78 18.22 0.09
CA GLY A 132 2.16 18.71 0.24
C GLY A 132 3.18 17.68 0.73
N GLY A 133 3.09 16.41 0.28
CA GLY A 133 4.17 15.45 0.48
C GLY A 133 4.05 14.53 1.71
N GLY A 134 2.89 14.48 2.35
CA GLY A 134 2.44 13.45 3.30
C GLY A 134 3.39 13.02 4.43
N ASN A 135 2.85 12.87 5.63
CA ASN A 135 3.54 12.27 6.78
C ASN A 135 3.41 10.73 6.74
N PHE A 136 3.88 10.07 5.69
CA PHE A 136 3.82 8.63 5.58
C PHE A 136 5.15 7.96 5.90
N TYR A 137 5.07 6.73 6.38
CA TYR A 137 6.18 5.82 6.55
C TYR A 137 6.22 4.88 5.36
N ALA A 138 7.37 4.70 4.73
CA ALA A 138 7.56 3.76 3.63
C ALA A 138 8.46 2.61 4.06
N PHE A 139 8.05 1.40 3.71
CA PHE A 139 8.81 0.18 3.95
C PHE A 139 8.90 -0.59 2.65
N SER A 140 10.12 -0.76 2.15
CA SER A 140 10.39 -1.41 0.88
C SER A 140 11.22 -2.67 1.07
N VAL A 141 10.97 -3.68 0.25
CA VAL A 141 11.70 -4.96 0.27
C VAL A 141 11.93 -5.43 -1.16
N ASN A 142 13.14 -5.92 -1.44
CA ASN A 142 13.47 -6.59 -2.68
C ASN A 142 13.36 -8.13 -2.55
N PRO A 143 13.45 -8.92 -3.63
CA PRO A 143 13.31 -10.38 -3.57
C PRO A 143 14.39 -11.13 -2.77
N LEU A 144 15.46 -10.46 -2.34
CA LEU A 144 16.44 -11.01 -1.37
C LEU A 144 16.02 -10.78 0.09
N GLY A 145 14.90 -10.08 0.34
CA GLY A 145 14.52 -9.67 1.69
C GLY A 145 15.31 -8.48 2.22
N THR A 146 16.07 -7.79 1.35
CA THR A 146 16.76 -6.56 1.75
C THR A 146 15.75 -5.46 2.00
N GLN A 147 15.88 -4.82 3.14
CA GLN A 147 14.96 -3.79 3.62
C GLN A 147 15.48 -2.39 3.31
N ASN A 148 14.55 -1.52 2.92
CA ASN A 148 14.76 -0.08 2.88
C ASN A 148 13.54 0.60 3.50
N GLU A 149 13.77 1.65 4.26
CA GLU A 149 12.71 2.38 4.94
C GLU A 149 12.91 3.88 4.89
N TRP A 150 11.79 4.59 4.83
CA TRP A 150 11.73 6.04 4.94
C TRP A 150 10.67 6.45 5.97
N VAL A 151 10.99 7.44 6.80
CA VAL A 151 10.07 7.97 7.80
C VAL A 151 10.01 9.49 7.70
N PRO A 152 8.84 10.11 7.99
CA PRO A 152 8.72 11.55 7.98
C PRO A 152 9.69 12.17 8.99
N GLY A 153 10.65 12.93 8.52
CA GLY A 153 11.76 13.46 9.32
C GLY A 153 11.69 14.94 9.64
N GLY A 154 10.60 15.62 9.30
CA GLY A 154 10.63 17.07 9.27
C GLY A 154 11.58 17.56 8.17
N ALA A 155 12.31 18.66 8.38
CA ALA A 155 13.20 19.24 7.38
C ALA A 155 14.45 18.40 7.05
N ALA A 156 14.72 17.32 7.76
CA ALA A 156 15.83 16.41 7.48
C ALA A 156 15.27 15.01 7.27
N GLU A 157 15.33 14.52 6.04
CA GLU A 157 15.13 13.11 5.73
C GLU A 157 16.15 12.31 6.56
N LYS A 158 15.65 11.55 7.53
CA LYS A 158 16.52 10.69 8.32
C LYS A 158 16.80 9.40 7.54
N ILE A 159 17.63 9.51 6.52
CA ILE A 159 18.12 8.38 5.73
C ILE A 159 18.81 7.33 6.61
N GLU A 160 19.30 7.75 7.78
CA GLU A 160 19.98 6.87 8.75
C GLU A 160 19.04 6.15 9.73
N TRP A 161 17.74 6.48 9.71
CA TRP A 161 16.81 5.80 10.60
C TRP A 161 16.65 4.33 10.19
N ARG A 162 16.71 3.46 11.19
CA ARG A 162 16.52 2.01 11.02
C ARG A 162 15.43 1.56 12.00
N GLY A 163 14.27 1.26 11.44
CA GLY A 163 13.16 0.70 12.23
C GLY A 163 13.45 -0.73 12.65
N ASP A 164 12.94 -1.10 13.80
CA ASP A 164 12.95 -2.49 14.26
C ASP A 164 11.71 -3.20 13.67
N TRP A 165 11.78 -3.56 12.41
CA TRP A 165 10.76 -4.30 11.67
C TRP A 165 11.41 -5.48 10.94
N GLN A 166 10.60 -6.47 10.60
CA GLN A 166 11.08 -7.70 10.00
C GLN A 166 10.51 -7.87 8.60
N ALA A 167 11.29 -8.48 7.72
CA ALA A 167 10.85 -8.95 6.41
C ALA A 167 11.59 -10.24 6.04
N ARG A 168 10.89 -11.10 5.29
CA ARG A 168 11.45 -12.27 4.62
C ARG A 168 10.83 -12.36 3.24
N ALA A 169 11.68 -12.60 2.25
CA ALA A 169 11.28 -12.77 0.86
C ALA A 169 11.75 -14.12 0.32
N LYS A 170 11.04 -14.62 -0.68
CA LYS A 170 11.33 -15.88 -1.34
C LYS A 170 10.96 -15.77 -2.83
N ILE A 171 11.89 -16.11 -3.70
CA ILE A 171 11.61 -16.28 -5.13
C ILE A 171 10.98 -17.66 -5.33
N THR A 172 9.93 -17.72 -6.15
CA THR A 172 9.15 -18.92 -6.45
C THR A 172 9.11 -19.15 -7.96
N GLU A 173 8.54 -20.26 -8.38
CA GLU A 173 8.31 -20.55 -9.82
C GLU A 173 7.30 -19.62 -10.49
N LYS A 174 6.47 -18.92 -9.68
CA LYS A 174 5.39 -18.04 -10.17
C LYS A 174 5.66 -16.55 -9.95
N GLY A 175 6.88 -16.20 -9.50
CA GLY A 175 7.28 -14.85 -9.17
C GLY A 175 8.04 -14.79 -7.85
N TRP A 176 7.64 -13.93 -6.94
CA TRP A 176 8.27 -13.83 -5.61
C TRP A 176 7.25 -13.37 -4.57
N GLN A 177 7.59 -13.59 -3.32
CA GLN A 177 6.71 -13.28 -2.20
C GLN A 177 7.50 -12.71 -1.04
N VAL A 178 6.84 -11.91 -0.21
CA VAL A 178 7.46 -11.32 0.97
C VAL A 178 6.44 -11.20 2.10
N GLU A 179 6.90 -11.45 3.31
CA GLU A 179 6.19 -11.20 4.56
C GLU A 179 6.88 -10.08 5.32
N MET A 180 6.10 -9.26 5.99
CA MET A 180 6.57 -8.12 6.77
C MET A 180 5.83 -8.06 8.10
N ALA A 181 6.55 -7.81 9.19
CA ALA A 181 5.98 -7.44 10.49
C ALA A 181 6.47 -6.03 10.86
N ILE A 182 5.55 -5.09 10.94
CA ILE A 182 5.83 -3.66 11.19
C ILE A 182 5.25 -3.29 12.55
N PRO A 183 6.08 -3.17 13.60
CA PRO A 183 5.61 -2.87 14.94
C PRO A 183 4.89 -1.54 15.05
N LEU A 184 3.74 -1.52 15.74
CA LEU A 184 2.94 -0.30 15.93
C LEU A 184 3.70 0.81 16.66
N ARG A 185 4.69 0.47 17.50
CA ARG A 185 5.54 1.44 18.20
C ARG A 185 6.43 2.30 17.30
N ILE A 186 6.57 1.92 16.02
CA ILE A 186 7.29 2.72 15.01
C ILE A 186 6.51 4.01 14.70
N PHE A 187 5.18 3.94 14.74
CA PHE A 187 4.32 5.03 14.32
C PHE A 187 4.04 6.01 15.45
N ARG A 188 3.91 7.28 15.09
CA ARG A 188 3.31 8.27 15.97
C ARG A 188 1.79 8.15 15.84
N LEU A 189 1.19 7.37 16.73
CA LEU A 189 -0.24 7.13 16.73
C LEU A 189 -1.01 8.25 17.42
N PRO A 190 -2.21 8.62 16.90
CA PRO A 190 -3.13 9.46 17.65
C PRO A 190 -3.66 8.71 18.87
N ARG A 191 -4.21 9.44 19.85
CA ARG A 191 -4.75 8.81 21.09
C ARG A 191 -5.83 7.76 20.83
N LYS A 192 -6.58 7.90 19.74
CA LYS A 192 -7.61 6.96 19.28
C LYS A 192 -7.43 6.75 17.77
N PRO A 193 -6.57 5.84 17.36
CA PRO A 193 -6.45 5.51 15.94
C PRO A 193 -7.75 4.88 15.45
N SER A 194 -8.29 5.37 14.34
CA SER A 194 -9.53 4.86 13.74
C SER A 194 -9.30 4.18 12.40
N ALA A 195 -8.36 4.71 11.63
CA ALA A 195 -7.99 4.19 10.32
C ALA A 195 -6.58 4.65 9.95
N PHE A 196 -5.88 3.85 9.19
CA PHE A 196 -4.63 4.22 8.52
C PHE A 196 -4.90 4.43 7.04
N ALA A 197 -4.23 5.41 6.42
CA ALA A 197 -4.17 5.42 4.97
C ALA A 197 -3.02 4.53 4.52
N LEU A 198 -3.31 3.64 3.56
CA LEU A 198 -2.35 2.69 3.02
C LEU A 198 -2.28 2.86 1.51
N TRP A 199 -1.10 2.69 0.95
CA TRP A 199 -0.96 2.43 -0.48
C TRP A 199 0.25 1.54 -0.73
N PHE A 200 0.16 0.76 -1.78
CA PHE A 200 1.09 -0.27 -2.14
C PHE A 200 1.65 0.00 -3.52
N SER A 201 2.89 -0.32 -3.73
CA SER A 201 3.50 -0.26 -5.05
C SER A 201 4.43 -1.44 -5.28
N ARG A 202 4.57 -1.80 -6.54
CA ARG A 202 5.57 -2.73 -7.04
C ARG A 202 6.34 -2.05 -8.16
N SER A 203 7.66 -2.22 -8.17
CA SER A 203 8.54 -1.78 -9.23
C SER A 203 9.24 -2.97 -9.85
N VAL A 204 9.18 -3.05 -11.18
CA VAL A 204 9.86 -4.03 -12.01
C VAL A 204 10.86 -3.28 -12.90
N PRO A 205 12.17 -3.50 -12.76
CA PRO A 205 13.18 -2.72 -13.46
C PRO A 205 13.28 -3.08 -14.94
N PRO A 206 13.94 -2.23 -15.76
CA PRO A 206 14.22 -2.55 -17.16
C PRO A 206 14.97 -3.90 -17.31
N PRO A 207 14.74 -4.64 -18.41
CA PRO A 207 14.01 -4.23 -19.61
C PRO A 207 12.50 -4.38 -19.54
N ARG A 208 11.93 -4.99 -18.50
CA ARG A 208 10.49 -5.26 -18.39
C ARG A 208 9.68 -4.02 -18.01
N LEU A 209 10.27 -3.09 -17.35
CA LEU A 209 9.77 -1.83 -16.79
C LEU A 209 8.25 -1.76 -16.59
N GLU A 210 7.83 -2.09 -15.37
CA GLU A 210 6.45 -1.98 -14.96
C GLU A 210 6.36 -1.51 -13.51
N ASP A 211 6.00 -0.25 -13.31
CA ASP A 211 5.66 0.26 -12.00
C ASP A 211 4.15 0.24 -11.83
N SER A 212 3.68 -0.35 -10.73
CA SER A 212 2.26 -0.49 -10.44
C SER A 212 1.91 -0.10 -9.01
N THR A 213 0.65 0.30 -8.79
CA THR A 213 0.19 0.80 -7.49
C THR A 213 -1.25 0.41 -7.19
N PHE A 214 -1.57 0.37 -5.88
CA PHE A 214 -2.92 0.30 -5.36
C PHE A 214 -3.03 1.19 -4.10
N PRO A 215 -4.11 1.99 -3.90
CA PRO A 215 -5.15 2.26 -4.88
C PRO A 215 -4.61 3.09 -6.06
N TYR A 216 -5.20 2.86 -7.23
CA TYR A 216 -4.91 3.69 -8.40
C TYR A 216 -5.43 5.11 -8.19
N ARG A 217 -4.62 6.11 -8.53
CA ARG A 217 -5.02 7.51 -8.56
C ARG A 217 -4.77 8.06 -9.96
N ARG A 218 -5.83 8.53 -10.59
CA ARG A 218 -5.65 9.40 -11.75
C ARG A 218 -5.06 10.72 -11.26
N GLY A 219 -3.92 11.12 -11.81
CA GLY A 219 -3.30 12.43 -11.60
C GLY A 219 -4.13 13.55 -12.22
#